data_d2b3228601e475f53b31773991c432eb
#
_entry.id   d2b3228601e475f53b31773991c432eb
#
_cell.length_a   1.000
_cell.length_b   1.000
_cell.length_c   1.000
_cell.angle_alpha   90.00
_cell.angle_beta   90.00
_cell.angle_gamma   90.00
#
_symmetry.space_group_name_H-M   'P 1'
#
loop_
_entity.id
_entity.type
_entity.pdbx_description
1 polymer ?
#
loop_
_entity_poly.entity_id
_entity_poly.type
_entity_poly.pdbx_seq_one_letter_code
_entity_poly.pdbx_strand_id
1 'polypeptide(L)'
;MTDFKINTVEEAIDDFREGKFVIVVDDEDRENEGDLIIAAEMITAEKVNFMLKHARGLLCAPITISRSEELNLPHQVQDNTSLLGTPFTVTIDKIEGCSTGVSAHDRAETIKALADPASTPETFGRPGHVNPLYAQDNGVLRRSGHTEAAIDLCNMAGLYPAAALMEIMNDDGTMSRLPQLVEFAREWELKIITIKDMIAYRLKQESLIKVGNKVSLPTEYGTFQLIPFLQKSNGLEHMALVKGEWNEDEPVLVRVHSSCATGDILGSKRCDCGAQLHKAMQMIEKEGKGVLIYMQQEGRGIGLMNKIAAYKLQEEGLDTVEANIHLGFKPDERDYGCGAQMLRHLGVHKMRLMTNNPTKRVGLEAYGLEIVENVPIEIAPNKYDYNYLKTKKERMGHNLHID
;
A
#
# COMPACT_ATOMS: atom_id res chain seq x y z
N MET A 1 -7.91 20.78 -27.79
CA MET A 1 -7.87 20.13 -26.48
C MET A 1 -7.12 21.08 -25.58
N THR A 2 -7.79 21.77 -24.67
CA THR A 2 -7.13 22.63 -23.69
C THR A 2 -6.42 21.73 -22.70
N ASP A 3 -5.07 21.87 -22.60
CA ASP A 3 -4.24 21.19 -21.60
C ASP A 3 -4.83 21.44 -20.21
N PHE A 4 -5.58 20.48 -19.67
CA PHE A 4 -5.98 20.52 -18.26
C PHE A 4 -4.78 20.05 -17.45
N LYS A 5 -4.24 20.95 -16.65
CA LYS A 5 -3.15 20.63 -15.75
C LYS A 5 -3.75 20.05 -14.45
N ILE A 6 -3.35 18.84 -14.08
CA ILE A 6 -3.60 18.28 -12.74
C ILE A 6 -3.05 19.26 -11.70
N ASN A 7 -3.81 19.50 -10.63
CA ASN A 7 -3.45 20.45 -9.58
C ASN A 7 -2.26 19.94 -8.76
N THR A 8 -1.60 20.85 -8.06
CA THR A 8 -0.57 20.46 -7.09
C THR A 8 -1.24 19.93 -5.80
N VAL A 9 -0.48 19.14 -5.04
CA VAL A 9 -0.96 18.59 -3.76
C VAL A 9 -1.20 19.72 -2.76
N GLU A 10 -0.38 20.79 -2.80
CA GLU A 10 -0.54 21.97 -1.96
C GLU A 10 -1.87 22.68 -2.23
N GLU A 11 -2.22 22.90 -3.50
CA GLU A 11 -3.51 23.52 -3.88
C GLU A 11 -4.70 22.68 -3.39
N ALA A 12 -4.59 21.35 -3.46
CA ALA A 12 -5.63 20.46 -2.97
C ALA A 12 -5.74 20.47 -1.43
N ILE A 13 -4.60 20.50 -0.72
CA ILE A 13 -4.58 20.62 0.75
C ILE A 13 -5.26 21.91 1.22
N ASP A 14 -5.02 23.04 0.53
CA ASP A 14 -5.63 24.33 0.89
C ASP A 14 -7.16 24.28 0.70
N ASP A 15 -7.65 23.78 -0.44
CA ASP A 15 -9.08 23.61 -0.67
C ASP A 15 -9.71 22.60 0.32
N PHE A 16 -9.00 21.52 0.64
CA PHE A 16 -9.47 20.49 1.58
C PHE A 16 -9.60 21.06 3.02
N ARG A 17 -8.65 21.92 3.42
CA ARG A 17 -8.67 22.62 4.71
C ARG A 17 -9.85 23.60 4.82
N GLU A 18 -10.26 24.20 3.70
CA GLU A 18 -11.46 25.03 3.61
C GLU A 18 -12.77 24.23 3.56
N GLY A 19 -12.70 22.89 3.60
CA GLY A 19 -13.84 21.99 3.56
C GLY A 19 -14.43 21.83 2.17
N LYS A 20 -13.67 22.08 1.11
CA LYS A 20 -14.04 21.77 -0.27
C LYS A 20 -13.75 20.31 -0.59
N PHE A 21 -14.43 19.80 -1.60
CA PHE A 21 -14.09 18.48 -2.16
C PHE A 21 -12.80 18.52 -2.95
N VAL A 22 -12.08 17.41 -2.92
CA VAL A 22 -10.93 17.13 -3.78
C VAL A 22 -11.18 15.81 -4.50
N ILE A 23 -10.85 15.76 -5.78
CA ILE A 23 -10.86 14.51 -6.56
C ILE A 23 -9.45 13.92 -6.49
N VAL A 24 -9.37 12.67 -6.07
CA VAL A 24 -8.13 11.91 -6.04
C VAL A 24 -8.22 10.77 -7.04
N VAL A 25 -7.22 10.65 -7.91
CA VAL A 25 -7.17 9.61 -8.96
C VAL A 25 -6.04 8.65 -8.64
N ASP A 26 -6.30 7.36 -8.75
CA ASP A 26 -5.28 6.33 -8.61
C ASP A 26 -4.64 5.93 -9.95
N ASP A 27 -3.74 4.93 -9.90
CA ASP A 27 -2.97 4.48 -11.05
C ASP A 27 -3.85 3.68 -12.03
N GLU A 28 -3.56 3.81 -13.35
CA GLU A 28 -4.23 3.06 -14.41
C GLU A 28 -4.11 1.54 -14.25
N ASP A 29 -3.01 1.08 -13.64
CA ASP A 29 -2.74 -0.34 -13.37
C ASP A 29 -3.40 -0.85 -12.07
N ARG A 30 -4.12 0.02 -11.31
CA ARG A 30 -4.81 -0.34 -10.06
C ARG A 30 -6.33 -0.41 -10.28
N GLU A 31 -7.10 0.61 -9.91
CA GLU A 31 -8.56 0.73 -10.13
C GLU A 31 -8.84 1.60 -11.35
N ASN A 32 -7.93 2.55 -11.63
CA ASN A 32 -8.06 3.58 -12.64
C ASN A 32 -9.34 4.39 -12.45
N GLU A 33 -9.60 4.81 -11.22
CA GLU A 33 -10.81 5.50 -10.79
C GLU A 33 -10.48 6.84 -10.14
N GLY A 34 -11.49 7.65 -9.90
CA GLY A 34 -11.38 8.90 -9.17
C GLY A 34 -12.47 9.00 -8.11
N ASP A 35 -12.04 9.30 -6.89
CA ASP A 35 -12.92 9.48 -5.75
C ASP A 35 -13.07 10.95 -5.38
N LEU A 36 -14.30 11.33 -5.07
CA LEU A 36 -14.63 12.61 -4.47
C LEU A 36 -14.44 12.51 -2.95
N ILE A 37 -13.51 13.28 -2.39
CA ILE A 37 -13.09 13.16 -0.99
C ILE A 37 -13.29 14.49 -0.24
N ILE A 38 -13.71 14.41 1.03
CA ILE A 38 -13.85 15.54 1.95
C ILE A 38 -13.57 15.09 3.40
N ALA A 39 -13.03 15.98 4.23
CA ALA A 39 -12.85 15.72 5.66
C ALA A 39 -14.19 15.49 6.38
N ALA A 40 -14.25 14.49 7.25
CA ALA A 40 -15.47 14.13 7.98
C ALA A 40 -15.99 15.27 8.87
N GLU A 41 -15.13 16.05 9.49
CA GLU A 41 -15.53 17.20 10.32
C GLU A 41 -16.15 18.34 9.49
N MET A 42 -15.88 18.39 8.18
CA MET A 42 -16.40 19.41 7.26
C MET A 42 -17.61 18.93 6.44
N ILE A 43 -18.11 17.70 6.68
CA ILE A 43 -19.25 17.14 5.97
C ILE A 43 -20.56 17.82 6.41
N THR A 44 -21.48 18.02 5.49
CA THR A 44 -22.85 18.52 5.74
C THR A 44 -23.88 17.71 4.96
N ALA A 45 -25.14 17.85 5.29
CA ALA A 45 -26.23 17.19 4.54
C ALA A 45 -26.23 17.58 3.05
N GLU A 46 -25.95 18.83 2.73
CA GLU A 46 -25.85 19.33 1.34
C GLU A 46 -24.70 18.66 0.60
N LYS A 47 -23.56 18.47 1.28
CA LYS A 47 -22.39 17.83 0.69
C LYS A 47 -22.61 16.33 0.48
N VAL A 48 -23.22 15.63 1.43
CA VAL A 48 -23.64 14.22 1.22
C VAL A 48 -24.60 14.12 0.05
N ASN A 49 -25.60 15.01 -0.04
CA ASN A 49 -26.54 15.04 -1.14
C ASN A 49 -25.85 15.34 -2.49
N PHE A 50 -24.82 16.20 -2.49
CA PHE A 50 -23.98 16.46 -3.66
C PHE A 50 -23.26 15.18 -4.13
N MET A 51 -22.59 14.47 -3.21
CA MET A 51 -21.93 13.20 -3.51
C MET A 51 -22.89 12.20 -4.12
N LEU A 52 -24.06 12.01 -3.50
CA LEU A 52 -25.09 11.06 -3.97
C LEU A 52 -25.64 11.39 -5.36
N LYS A 53 -25.80 12.68 -5.69
CA LYS A 53 -26.34 13.12 -6.98
C LYS A 53 -25.30 13.08 -8.09
N HIS A 54 -24.06 13.43 -7.79
CA HIS A 54 -23.07 13.74 -8.80
C HIS A 54 -21.95 12.71 -8.87
N ALA A 55 -21.48 12.15 -7.74
CA ALA A 55 -20.50 11.06 -7.76
C ALA A 55 -21.15 9.69 -7.96
N ARG A 56 -22.21 9.35 -7.22
CA ARG A 56 -23.07 8.16 -7.40
C ARG A 56 -22.48 6.81 -7.00
N GLY A 57 -21.23 6.77 -6.54
CA GLY A 57 -20.58 5.59 -6.03
C GLY A 57 -21.07 5.16 -4.63
N LEU A 58 -20.31 4.36 -3.94
CA LEU A 58 -20.60 3.94 -2.58
C LEU A 58 -20.10 4.99 -1.59
N LEU A 59 -20.98 5.55 -0.76
CA LEU A 59 -20.57 6.46 0.31
C LEU A 59 -19.82 5.70 1.39
N CYS A 60 -18.53 5.95 1.47
CA CYS A 60 -17.61 5.34 2.43
C CYS A 60 -17.06 6.39 3.40
N ALA A 61 -16.63 5.94 4.58
CA ALA A 61 -16.07 6.78 5.62
C ALA A 61 -14.69 6.26 6.09
N PRO A 62 -13.59 6.67 5.43
CA PRO A 62 -12.23 6.37 5.89
C PRO A 62 -11.97 6.87 7.30
N ILE A 63 -11.37 6.01 8.14
CA ILE A 63 -10.88 6.29 9.49
C ILE A 63 -9.51 5.64 9.70
N THR A 64 -8.84 5.95 10.80
CA THR A 64 -7.61 5.23 11.19
C THR A 64 -7.92 3.88 11.85
N ILE A 65 -6.94 2.99 11.88
CA ILE A 65 -7.03 1.71 12.61
C ILE A 65 -7.35 1.98 14.09
N SER A 66 -6.61 2.91 14.73
CA SER A 66 -6.83 3.27 16.13
C SER A 66 -8.25 3.77 16.37
N ARG A 67 -8.81 4.58 15.45
CA ARG A 67 -10.19 5.06 15.58
C ARG A 67 -11.22 3.93 15.44
N SER A 68 -10.98 2.96 14.56
CA SER A 68 -11.86 1.79 14.44
C SER A 68 -11.87 0.95 15.73
N GLU A 69 -10.70 0.82 16.39
CA GLU A 69 -10.56 0.11 17.66
C GLU A 69 -11.26 0.87 18.81
N GLU A 70 -11.03 2.19 18.93
CA GLU A 70 -11.71 3.04 19.92
C GLU A 70 -13.23 2.96 19.82
N LEU A 71 -13.77 2.96 18.62
CA LEU A 71 -15.20 2.88 18.35
C LEU A 71 -15.75 1.46 18.29
N ASN A 72 -14.91 0.44 18.52
CA ASN A 72 -15.26 -0.98 18.43
C ASN A 72 -15.96 -1.31 17.10
N LEU A 73 -15.31 -0.96 15.99
CA LEU A 73 -15.79 -1.23 14.63
C LEU A 73 -15.00 -2.41 14.03
N PRO A 74 -15.39 -3.66 14.27
CA PRO A 74 -14.70 -4.83 13.76
C PRO A 74 -14.83 -4.92 12.23
N HIS A 75 -13.98 -5.74 11.61
CA HIS A 75 -14.12 -6.09 10.20
C HIS A 75 -15.53 -6.59 9.88
N GLN A 76 -16.03 -6.22 8.70
CA GLN A 76 -17.33 -6.68 8.20
C GLN A 76 -17.37 -8.20 8.00
N VAL A 77 -16.24 -8.79 7.63
CA VAL A 77 -16.06 -10.23 7.44
C VAL A 77 -14.76 -10.71 8.08
N GLN A 78 -14.72 -11.95 8.55
CA GLN A 78 -13.49 -12.55 9.08
C GLN A 78 -12.49 -12.86 7.97
N ASP A 79 -12.96 -13.41 6.85
CA ASP A 79 -12.17 -13.73 5.67
C ASP A 79 -12.48 -12.74 4.55
N ASN A 80 -11.58 -11.79 4.33
CA ASN A 80 -11.71 -10.82 3.25
C ASN A 80 -11.19 -11.41 1.93
N THR A 81 -12.12 -11.78 1.03
CA THR A 81 -11.84 -12.34 -0.29
C THR A 81 -11.94 -11.33 -1.41
N SER A 82 -12.10 -10.02 -1.09
CA SER A 82 -12.19 -8.98 -2.12
C SER A 82 -10.85 -8.82 -2.87
N LEU A 83 -10.93 -8.50 -4.15
CA LEU A 83 -9.77 -8.43 -5.06
C LEU A 83 -8.63 -7.55 -4.52
N LEU A 84 -8.97 -6.38 -3.97
CA LEU A 84 -8.03 -5.40 -3.44
C LEU A 84 -7.93 -5.42 -1.90
N GLY A 85 -8.63 -6.34 -1.25
CA GLY A 85 -8.61 -6.49 0.21
C GLY A 85 -9.11 -5.25 0.95
N THR A 86 -10.11 -4.53 0.39
CA THR A 86 -10.67 -3.30 0.99
C THR A 86 -11.17 -3.58 2.40
N PRO A 87 -10.67 -2.88 3.42
CA PRO A 87 -10.88 -3.22 4.83
C PRO A 87 -12.15 -2.59 5.38
N PHE A 88 -13.32 -2.99 4.87
CA PHE A 88 -14.60 -2.56 5.41
C PHE A 88 -14.80 -3.06 6.84
N THR A 89 -15.32 -2.15 7.67
CA THR A 89 -15.85 -2.50 9.00
C THR A 89 -17.35 -2.76 8.92
N VAL A 90 -17.96 -3.15 10.05
CA VAL A 90 -19.42 -3.18 10.16
C VAL A 90 -20.01 -1.80 9.82
N THR A 91 -21.14 -1.78 9.15
CA THR A 91 -21.85 -0.53 8.81
C THR A 91 -22.48 0.08 10.05
N ILE A 92 -22.61 1.40 10.08
CA ILE A 92 -23.07 2.14 11.26
C ILE A 92 -24.07 3.24 10.90
N ASP A 93 -24.85 3.65 11.92
CA ASP A 93 -25.62 4.89 11.96
C ASP A 93 -25.48 5.53 13.34
N LYS A 94 -25.35 6.86 13.38
CA LYS A 94 -25.42 7.61 14.65
C LYS A 94 -26.83 7.48 15.24
N ILE A 95 -26.93 7.18 16.55
CA ILE A 95 -28.21 6.95 17.21
C ILE A 95 -28.89 8.28 17.54
N GLU A 96 -28.19 9.16 18.24
CA GLU A 96 -28.74 10.42 18.72
C GLU A 96 -28.76 11.47 17.60
N GLY A 97 -29.91 12.12 17.41
CA GLY A 97 -30.08 13.18 16.42
C GLY A 97 -30.33 12.70 15.00
N CYS A 98 -30.43 11.40 14.78
CA CYS A 98 -30.74 10.79 13.48
C CYS A 98 -32.11 10.08 13.50
N SER A 99 -32.67 9.83 12.30
CA SER A 99 -33.93 9.13 12.13
C SER A 99 -33.72 7.66 11.73
N THR A 100 -33.82 7.34 10.44
CA THR A 100 -33.65 5.97 9.93
C THR A 100 -32.25 5.67 9.40
N GLY A 101 -31.33 6.65 9.42
CA GLY A 101 -29.94 6.52 8.99
C GLY A 101 -29.69 6.78 7.49
N VAL A 102 -30.72 6.74 6.64
CA VAL A 102 -30.56 6.79 5.16
C VAL A 102 -30.46 8.20 4.60
N SER A 103 -31.10 9.19 5.26
CA SER A 103 -31.15 10.56 4.74
C SER A 103 -29.74 11.16 4.60
N ALA A 104 -29.57 12.16 3.72
CA ALA A 104 -28.31 12.89 3.60
C ALA A 104 -27.92 13.54 4.93
N HIS A 105 -28.90 13.99 5.73
CA HIS A 105 -28.68 14.51 7.07
C HIS A 105 -28.12 13.43 8.02
N ASP A 106 -28.80 12.29 8.12
CA ASP A 106 -28.40 11.22 9.06
C ASP A 106 -27.01 10.67 8.72
N ARG A 107 -26.71 10.51 7.42
CA ARG A 107 -25.38 10.07 6.98
C ARG A 107 -24.29 11.11 7.24
N ALA A 108 -24.60 12.40 7.05
CA ALA A 108 -23.68 13.48 7.39
C ALA A 108 -23.38 13.50 8.90
N GLU A 109 -24.40 13.39 9.75
CA GLU A 109 -24.26 13.32 11.19
C GLU A 109 -23.45 12.09 11.64
N THR A 110 -23.67 10.94 11.00
CA THR A 110 -22.93 9.70 11.27
C THR A 110 -21.44 9.84 10.91
N ILE A 111 -21.14 10.38 9.72
CA ILE A 111 -19.76 10.60 9.27
C ILE A 111 -19.06 11.64 10.16
N LYS A 112 -19.75 12.73 10.51
CA LYS A 112 -19.21 13.76 11.40
C LYS A 112 -18.87 13.23 12.78
N ALA A 113 -19.71 12.33 13.31
CA ALA A 113 -19.46 11.68 14.59
C ALA A 113 -18.22 10.78 14.59
N LEU A 114 -17.79 10.23 13.46
CA LEU A 114 -16.53 9.51 13.34
C LEU A 114 -15.30 10.39 13.60
N ALA A 115 -15.40 11.69 13.28
CA ALA A 115 -14.35 12.68 13.52
C ALA A 115 -14.46 13.37 14.90
N ASP A 116 -15.52 13.11 15.67
CA ASP A 116 -15.70 13.68 16.99
C ASP A 116 -14.96 12.84 18.04
N PRO A 117 -13.92 13.39 18.71
CA PRO A 117 -13.21 12.66 19.77
C PRO A 117 -14.10 12.24 20.97
N ALA A 118 -15.24 12.90 21.16
CA ALA A 118 -16.21 12.56 22.24
C ALA A 118 -17.08 11.35 21.89
N SER A 119 -17.12 10.92 20.63
CA SER A 119 -17.89 9.73 20.23
C SER A 119 -17.31 8.45 20.80
N THR A 120 -18.19 7.60 21.32
CA THR A 120 -17.90 6.29 21.91
C THR A 120 -18.55 5.17 21.09
N PRO A 121 -18.27 3.89 21.36
CA PRO A 121 -18.97 2.78 20.70
C PRO A 121 -20.51 2.87 20.77
N GLU A 122 -21.06 3.41 21.85
CA GLU A 122 -22.50 3.55 22.09
C GLU A 122 -23.12 4.69 21.25
N THR A 123 -22.31 5.57 20.67
CA THR A 123 -22.78 6.63 19.76
C THR A 123 -23.42 6.02 18.50
N PHE A 124 -23.02 4.80 18.12
CA PHE A 124 -23.37 4.18 16.85
C PHE A 124 -24.20 2.90 17.00
N GLY A 125 -25.32 2.85 16.27
CA GLY A 125 -26.04 1.62 15.97
C GLY A 125 -25.32 0.78 14.90
N ARG A 126 -25.43 -0.54 15.01
CA ARG A 126 -24.84 -1.54 14.09
C ARG A 126 -25.88 -2.63 13.78
N PRO A 127 -26.12 -3.00 12.50
CA PRO A 127 -25.64 -2.38 11.28
C PRO A 127 -26.29 -1.02 11.02
N GLY A 128 -25.76 -0.26 10.05
CA GLY A 128 -26.30 1.02 9.59
C GLY A 128 -26.13 1.25 8.09
N HIS A 129 -26.12 2.52 7.67
CA HIS A 129 -26.11 2.92 6.25
C HIS A 129 -24.87 3.68 5.81
N VAL A 130 -23.91 3.93 6.73
CA VAL A 130 -22.58 4.43 6.42
C VAL A 130 -21.59 3.28 6.46
N ASN A 131 -20.64 3.24 5.52
CA ASN A 131 -19.65 2.19 5.37
C ASN A 131 -18.27 2.69 5.85
N PRO A 132 -17.89 2.52 7.14
CA PRO A 132 -16.55 2.85 7.54
C PRO A 132 -15.55 1.82 7.00
N LEU A 133 -14.33 2.30 6.73
CA LEU A 133 -13.19 1.47 6.40
C LEU A 133 -11.93 2.13 6.96
N TYR A 134 -10.92 1.35 7.34
CA TYR A 134 -9.74 1.93 7.92
C TYR A 134 -8.56 1.97 6.93
N ALA A 135 -7.84 3.10 6.96
CA ALA A 135 -6.60 3.27 6.23
C ALA A 135 -5.46 2.51 6.91
N GLN A 136 -4.53 2.00 6.12
CA GLN A 136 -3.29 1.43 6.64
C GLN A 136 -2.41 2.51 7.27
N ASP A 137 -1.70 2.16 8.34
CA ASP A 137 -0.69 3.03 8.92
C ASP A 137 0.34 3.44 7.86
N ASN A 138 0.84 4.67 7.93
CA ASN A 138 1.65 5.35 6.92
C ASN A 138 0.93 5.74 5.63
N GLY A 139 -0.37 5.58 5.52
CA GLY A 139 -1.21 6.09 4.44
C GLY A 139 -0.77 5.64 3.05
N VAL A 140 -0.76 6.56 2.08
CA VAL A 140 -0.39 6.27 0.67
C VAL A 140 1.04 5.75 0.52
N LEU A 141 1.92 5.98 1.48
CA LEU A 141 3.28 5.44 1.48
C LEU A 141 3.32 3.93 1.78
N ARG A 142 2.25 3.36 2.33
CA ARG A 142 2.10 1.92 2.55
C ARG A 142 1.18 1.24 1.53
N ARG A 143 0.05 1.86 1.24
CA ARG A 143 -0.94 1.37 0.27
C ARG A 143 -1.45 2.53 -0.57
N SER A 144 -1.19 2.51 -1.87
CA SER A 144 -1.58 3.56 -2.81
C SER A 144 -3.08 3.50 -3.17
N GLY A 145 -3.97 3.58 -2.15
CA GLY A 145 -5.41 3.54 -2.30
C GLY A 145 -6.10 4.83 -1.87
N HIS A 146 -7.34 5.06 -2.34
CA HIS A 146 -8.15 6.23 -2.03
C HIS A 146 -8.44 6.37 -0.53
N THR A 147 -8.61 5.25 0.20
CA THR A 147 -8.79 5.22 1.66
C THR A 147 -7.60 5.87 2.38
N GLU A 148 -6.39 5.48 2.01
CA GLU A 148 -5.15 6.02 2.55
C GLU A 148 -4.97 7.48 2.14
N ALA A 149 -5.28 7.82 0.89
CA ALA A 149 -5.22 9.19 0.39
C ALA A 149 -6.16 10.14 1.16
N ALA A 150 -7.35 9.68 1.52
CA ALA A 150 -8.31 10.46 2.29
C ALA A 150 -7.78 10.81 3.70
N ILE A 151 -7.18 9.84 4.40
CA ILE A 151 -6.60 10.06 5.72
C ILE A 151 -5.34 10.94 5.63
N ASP A 152 -4.52 10.75 4.60
CA ASP A 152 -3.34 11.61 4.38
C ASP A 152 -3.72 13.05 4.08
N LEU A 153 -4.76 13.30 3.29
CA LEU A 153 -5.27 14.65 3.08
C LEU A 153 -5.72 15.30 4.39
N CYS A 154 -6.45 14.57 5.26
CA CYS A 154 -6.81 15.06 6.58
C CYS A 154 -5.57 15.47 7.38
N ASN A 155 -4.57 14.59 7.47
CA ASN A 155 -3.35 14.84 8.22
C ASN A 155 -2.57 16.04 7.68
N MET A 156 -2.39 16.12 6.34
CA MET A 156 -1.67 17.22 5.70
C MET A 156 -2.42 18.55 5.82
N ALA A 157 -3.75 18.53 5.87
CA ALA A 157 -4.59 19.71 6.10
C ALA A 157 -4.65 20.12 7.58
N GLY A 158 -4.17 19.29 8.53
CA GLY A 158 -4.26 19.53 9.97
C GLY A 158 -5.67 19.29 10.53
N LEU A 159 -6.46 18.44 9.89
CA LEU A 159 -7.82 18.06 10.27
C LEU A 159 -7.83 16.69 10.96
N TYR A 160 -8.95 16.36 11.63
CA TYR A 160 -9.11 15.03 12.24
C TYR A 160 -9.01 13.93 11.18
N PRO A 161 -8.27 12.84 11.41
CA PRO A 161 -8.01 11.79 10.41
C PRO A 161 -9.23 10.87 10.19
N ALA A 162 -10.31 11.46 9.70
CA ALA A 162 -11.52 10.81 9.24
C ALA A 162 -12.07 11.59 8.03
N ALA A 163 -12.61 10.89 7.04
CA ALA A 163 -13.09 11.51 5.81
C ALA A 163 -14.40 10.86 5.33
N ALA A 164 -15.01 11.48 4.32
CA ALA A 164 -15.96 10.82 3.44
C ALA A 164 -15.35 10.70 2.05
N LEU A 165 -15.57 9.59 1.38
CA LEU A 165 -15.21 9.39 -0.02
C LEU A 165 -16.35 8.69 -0.78
N MET A 166 -16.38 8.91 -2.09
CA MET A 166 -17.31 8.25 -3.01
C MET A 166 -16.71 8.23 -4.41
N GLU A 167 -16.73 7.10 -5.05
CA GLU A 167 -16.26 6.92 -6.43
C GLU A 167 -17.15 7.71 -7.39
N ILE A 168 -16.57 8.28 -8.46
CA ILE A 168 -17.27 9.06 -9.46
C ILE A 168 -17.65 8.17 -10.65
N MET A 169 -18.93 8.08 -10.92
CA MET A 169 -19.52 7.31 -12.01
C MET A 169 -20.10 8.23 -13.09
N ASN A 170 -20.07 7.76 -14.33
CA ASN A 170 -20.75 8.36 -15.47
C ASN A 170 -22.28 8.18 -15.37
N ASP A 171 -23.03 8.94 -16.16
CA ASP A 171 -24.50 8.85 -16.19
C ASP A 171 -25.04 7.48 -16.61
N ASP A 172 -24.26 6.74 -17.39
CA ASP A 172 -24.58 5.38 -17.84
C ASP A 172 -24.25 4.29 -16.82
N GLY A 173 -23.70 4.66 -15.65
CA GLY A 173 -23.30 3.74 -14.58
C GLY A 173 -21.91 3.13 -14.72
N THR A 174 -21.15 3.50 -15.74
CA THR A 174 -19.73 3.11 -15.86
C THR A 174 -18.86 4.00 -14.97
N MET A 175 -17.66 3.52 -14.60
CA MET A 175 -16.72 4.32 -13.81
C MET A 175 -16.11 5.45 -14.64
N SER A 176 -16.07 6.65 -14.09
CA SER A 176 -15.39 7.79 -14.72
C SER A 176 -13.89 7.58 -14.72
N ARG A 177 -13.25 7.86 -15.87
CA ARG A 177 -11.80 7.82 -16.04
C ARG A 177 -11.26 9.24 -16.13
N LEU A 178 -9.94 9.40 -16.14
CA LEU A 178 -9.29 10.71 -16.10
C LEU A 178 -9.91 11.77 -17.04
N PRO A 179 -10.27 11.50 -18.30
CA PRO A 179 -10.92 12.50 -19.17
C PRO A 179 -12.24 13.02 -18.61
N GLN A 180 -13.13 12.13 -18.12
CA GLN A 180 -14.42 12.49 -17.54
C GLN A 180 -14.25 13.17 -16.18
N LEU A 181 -13.29 12.70 -15.36
CA LEU A 181 -12.96 13.31 -14.07
C LEU A 181 -12.47 14.74 -14.22
N VAL A 182 -11.70 15.04 -15.27
CA VAL A 182 -11.27 16.41 -15.61
C VAL A 182 -12.45 17.29 -15.99
N GLU A 183 -13.43 16.76 -16.74
CA GLU A 183 -14.65 17.49 -17.07
C GLU A 183 -15.48 17.76 -15.82
N PHE A 184 -15.66 16.77 -14.97
CA PHE A 184 -16.33 16.89 -13.68
C PHE A 184 -15.65 17.91 -12.77
N ALA A 185 -14.30 17.85 -12.64
CA ALA A 185 -13.53 18.82 -11.86
C ALA A 185 -13.74 20.26 -12.35
N ARG A 186 -13.81 20.45 -13.67
CA ARG A 186 -14.03 21.76 -14.29
C ARG A 186 -15.45 22.26 -14.08
N GLU A 187 -16.47 21.39 -14.22
CA GLU A 187 -17.88 21.75 -14.03
C GLU A 187 -18.14 22.26 -12.60
N TRP A 188 -17.51 21.61 -11.61
CA TRP A 188 -17.75 21.89 -10.20
C TRP A 188 -16.63 22.70 -9.54
N GLU A 189 -15.68 23.22 -10.32
CA GLU A 189 -14.52 24.02 -9.84
C GLU A 189 -13.72 23.32 -8.74
N LEU A 190 -13.53 21.99 -8.88
CA LEU A 190 -12.82 21.14 -7.91
C LEU A 190 -11.36 20.93 -8.31
N LYS A 191 -10.50 20.75 -7.31
CA LYS A 191 -9.13 20.31 -7.52
C LYS A 191 -9.09 18.82 -7.79
N ILE A 192 -8.21 18.41 -8.71
CA ILE A 192 -7.91 17.02 -9.05
C ILE A 192 -6.42 16.75 -8.89
N ILE A 193 -6.07 15.73 -8.11
CA ILE A 193 -4.70 15.30 -7.85
C ILE A 193 -4.58 13.78 -8.04
N THR A 194 -3.34 13.28 -8.12
CA THR A 194 -3.09 11.83 -8.20
C THR A 194 -2.50 11.30 -6.89
N ILE A 195 -2.76 10.03 -6.58
CA ILE A 195 -2.08 9.34 -5.46
C ILE A 195 -0.56 9.33 -5.68
N LYS A 196 -0.11 9.22 -6.93
CA LYS A 196 1.31 9.30 -7.30
C LYS A 196 1.94 10.64 -6.86
N ASP A 197 1.26 11.76 -7.11
CA ASP A 197 1.75 13.07 -6.70
C ASP A 197 1.72 13.23 -5.17
N MET A 198 0.70 12.68 -4.48
CA MET A 198 0.66 12.64 -3.02
C MET A 198 1.83 11.86 -2.42
N ILE A 199 2.17 10.70 -2.99
CA ILE A 199 3.34 9.91 -2.59
C ILE A 199 4.60 10.74 -2.79
N ALA A 200 4.80 11.35 -3.97
CA ALA A 200 5.96 12.17 -4.26
C ALA A 200 6.07 13.38 -3.30
N TYR A 201 4.95 14.01 -2.97
CA TYR A 201 4.87 15.10 -2.00
C TYR A 201 5.29 14.65 -0.60
N ARG A 202 4.70 13.57 -0.07
CA ARG A 202 5.03 13.02 1.24
C ARG A 202 6.48 12.56 1.34
N LEU A 203 7.03 11.94 0.27
CA LEU A 203 8.43 11.53 0.21
C LEU A 203 9.42 12.70 0.28
N LYS A 204 9.02 13.90 -0.14
CA LYS A 204 9.82 15.13 0.03
C LYS A 204 9.78 15.66 1.45
N GLN A 205 8.63 15.53 2.13
CA GLN A 205 8.37 16.09 3.47
C GLN A 205 8.78 15.12 4.59
N GLU A 206 8.65 13.81 4.34
CA GLU A 206 8.78 12.78 5.37
C GLU A 206 9.88 11.77 5.00
N SER A 207 10.70 11.44 5.96
CA SER A 207 11.60 10.30 5.87
C SER A 207 11.08 9.18 6.77
N LEU A 208 10.63 8.06 6.18
CA LEU A 208 10.21 6.85 6.91
C LEU A 208 11.41 6.09 7.51
N ILE A 209 12.63 6.46 7.11
CA ILE A 209 13.85 5.75 7.49
C ILE A 209 14.82 6.67 8.22
N LYS A 210 15.57 6.06 9.14
CA LYS A 210 16.80 6.65 9.71
C LYS A 210 17.98 5.82 9.21
N VAL A 211 18.96 6.48 8.63
CA VAL A 211 20.15 5.84 8.05
C VAL A 211 21.23 5.70 9.11
N GLY A 212 21.84 4.53 9.21
CA GLY A 212 22.98 4.25 10.08
C GLY A 212 24.34 4.42 9.40
N ASN A 213 25.39 3.97 10.07
CA ASN A 213 26.75 4.11 9.58
C ASN A 213 27.04 3.13 8.43
N LYS A 214 27.70 3.63 7.41
CA LYS A 214 28.22 2.83 6.29
C LYS A 214 29.54 2.18 6.67
N VAL A 215 29.66 0.86 6.46
CA VAL A 215 30.88 0.09 6.73
C VAL A 215 31.22 -0.86 5.59
N SER A 216 32.49 -1.21 5.43
CA SER A 216 32.91 -2.24 4.50
C SER A 216 32.64 -3.62 5.09
N LEU A 217 31.98 -4.49 4.31
CA LEU A 217 31.66 -5.86 4.67
C LEU A 217 32.24 -6.86 3.67
N PRO A 218 33.36 -7.52 3.98
CA PRO A 218 33.85 -8.63 3.19
C PRO A 218 32.99 -9.87 3.43
N THR A 219 32.61 -10.56 2.35
CA THR A 219 31.79 -11.78 2.37
C THR A 219 32.39 -12.82 1.44
N GLU A 220 31.90 -14.06 1.49
CA GLU A 220 32.25 -15.11 0.51
C GLU A 220 31.88 -14.75 -0.94
N TYR A 221 30.95 -13.81 -1.12
CA TYR A 221 30.39 -13.42 -2.42
C TYR A 221 30.96 -12.10 -2.95
N GLY A 222 31.88 -11.49 -2.20
CA GLY A 222 32.53 -10.22 -2.54
C GLY A 222 32.56 -9.23 -1.37
N THR A 223 33.13 -8.06 -1.62
CA THR A 223 33.17 -6.96 -0.64
C THR A 223 32.13 -5.91 -0.99
N PHE A 224 31.25 -5.60 -0.05
CA PHE A 224 30.15 -4.65 -0.20
C PHE A 224 30.27 -3.52 0.84
N GLN A 225 29.61 -2.42 0.58
CA GLN A 225 29.30 -1.42 1.61
C GLN A 225 27.97 -1.82 2.26
N LEU A 226 27.98 -2.07 3.56
CA LEU A 226 26.78 -2.32 4.36
C LEU A 226 26.29 -1.01 4.96
N ILE A 227 24.99 -0.73 4.78
CA ILE A 227 24.31 0.44 5.33
C ILE A 227 23.04 -0.05 6.04
N PRO A 228 22.90 0.10 7.37
CA PRO A 228 21.66 -0.22 8.07
C PRO A 228 20.66 0.94 7.97
N PHE A 229 19.39 0.61 7.98
CA PHE A 229 18.26 1.53 7.95
C PHE A 229 17.25 1.14 9.01
N LEU A 230 16.86 2.08 9.87
CA LEU A 230 15.78 1.89 10.83
C LEU A 230 14.47 2.43 10.23
N GLN A 231 13.46 1.58 10.11
CA GLN A 231 12.11 2.00 9.76
C GLN A 231 11.44 2.64 10.98
N LYS A 232 11.09 3.93 10.88
CA LYS A 232 10.61 4.72 12.03
C LYS A 232 9.24 4.29 12.56
N SER A 233 8.39 3.71 11.70
CA SER A 233 7.02 3.35 12.03
C SER A 233 6.89 2.13 12.94
N ASN A 234 7.82 1.17 12.84
CA ASN A 234 7.74 -0.11 13.56
C ASN A 234 9.06 -0.54 14.22
N GLY A 235 10.12 0.26 14.09
CA GLY A 235 11.43 -0.02 14.67
C GLY A 235 12.21 -1.16 14.00
N LEU A 236 11.76 -1.68 12.85
CA LEU A 236 12.50 -2.73 12.14
C LEU A 236 13.79 -2.18 11.52
N GLU A 237 14.86 -2.97 11.64
CA GLU A 237 16.15 -2.66 11.07
C GLU A 237 16.37 -3.42 9.77
N HIS A 238 16.44 -2.68 8.67
CA HIS A 238 16.75 -3.20 7.33
C HIS A 238 18.21 -2.92 7.00
N MET A 239 18.73 -3.53 5.93
CA MET A 239 20.09 -3.26 5.47
C MET A 239 20.19 -3.23 3.96
N ALA A 240 21.14 -2.42 3.48
CA ALA A 240 21.53 -2.44 2.08
C ALA A 240 22.99 -2.91 1.95
N LEU A 241 23.24 -3.80 1.00
CA LEU A 241 24.56 -4.12 0.49
C LEU A 241 24.75 -3.38 -0.83
N VAL A 242 25.72 -2.49 -0.87
CA VAL A 242 25.96 -1.60 -2.01
C VAL A 242 27.34 -1.88 -2.59
N LYS A 243 27.45 -1.95 -3.90
CA LYS A 243 28.71 -2.07 -4.62
C LYS A 243 28.76 -1.08 -5.77
N GLY A 244 29.93 -0.44 -5.95
CA GLY A 244 30.17 0.54 -7.02
C GLY A 244 29.46 1.88 -6.79
N GLU A 245 29.49 2.72 -7.82
CA GLU A 245 28.87 4.04 -7.86
C GLU A 245 28.11 4.18 -9.20
N TRP A 246 27.10 5.04 -9.26
CA TRP A 246 26.26 5.28 -10.43
C TRP A 246 25.81 6.74 -10.50
N ASN A 247 25.44 7.17 -11.72
CA ASN A 247 24.80 8.46 -11.94
C ASN A 247 23.28 8.33 -11.84
N GLU A 248 22.59 9.45 -11.66
CA GLU A 248 21.13 9.50 -11.47
C GLU A 248 20.32 8.79 -12.56
N ASP A 249 20.73 8.91 -13.81
CA ASP A 249 20.05 8.31 -14.97
C ASP A 249 20.50 6.89 -15.31
N GLU A 250 21.46 6.35 -14.57
CA GLU A 250 22.06 5.05 -14.87
C GLU A 250 21.22 3.91 -14.27
N PRO A 251 20.84 2.88 -15.09
CA PRO A 251 20.15 1.71 -14.57
C PRO A 251 21.03 0.87 -13.64
N VAL A 252 20.60 0.68 -12.41
CA VAL A 252 21.33 -0.05 -11.36
C VAL A 252 20.75 -1.45 -11.21
N LEU A 253 21.61 -2.47 -11.07
CA LEU A 253 21.17 -3.83 -10.75
C LEU A 253 20.69 -3.88 -9.29
N VAL A 254 19.41 -4.22 -9.07
CA VAL A 254 18.77 -4.18 -7.75
C VAL A 254 18.13 -5.50 -7.39
N ARG A 255 18.34 -5.93 -6.14
CA ARG A 255 17.55 -6.98 -5.49
C ARG A 255 16.89 -6.44 -4.23
N VAL A 256 15.57 -6.57 -4.14
CA VAL A 256 14.85 -6.42 -2.87
C VAL A 256 14.53 -7.80 -2.34
N HIS A 257 15.21 -8.19 -1.26
CA HIS A 257 15.12 -9.49 -0.62
C HIS A 257 14.41 -9.36 0.73
N SER A 258 13.31 -10.08 0.92
CA SER A 258 12.65 -10.17 2.24
C SER A 258 13.29 -11.31 3.03
N SER A 259 13.60 -11.06 4.30
CA SER A 259 14.25 -12.01 5.20
C SER A 259 13.52 -13.35 5.24
N CYS A 260 14.30 -14.40 5.34
CA CYS A 260 13.85 -15.77 5.49
C CYS A 260 14.82 -16.52 6.39
N ALA A 261 14.65 -16.41 7.71
CA ALA A 261 15.58 -16.99 8.68
C ALA A 261 15.87 -18.49 8.42
N THR A 262 14.85 -19.25 8.02
CA THR A 262 15.03 -20.68 7.69
C THR A 262 15.85 -20.89 6.43
N GLY A 263 15.67 -20.09 5.39
CA GLY A 263 16.40 -20.20 4.12
C GLY A 263 17.78 -19.53 4.15
N ASP A 264 17.80 -18.28 4.62
CA ASP A 264 18.99 -17.41 4.55
C ASP A 264 20.05 -17.79 5.59
N ILE A 265 19.63 -18.18 6.81
CA ILE A 265 20.54 -18.49 7.93
C ILE A 265 20.73 -20.01 8.09
N LEU A 266 19.63 -20.77 8.10
CA LEU A 266 19.67 -22.20 8.40
C LEU A 266 19.83 -23.09 7.16
N GLY A 267 19.84 -22.52 5.94
CA GLY A 267 19.99 -23.25 4.69
C GLY A 267 18.87 -24.23 4.39
N SER A 268 17.64 -23.92 4.83
CA SER A 268 16.47 -24.76 4.58
C SER A 268 16.29 -25.05 3.10
N LYS A 269 15.97 -26.30 2.78
CA LYS A 269 15.64 -26.74 1.42
C LYS A 269 14.14 -26.61 1.07
N ARG A 270 13.30 -26.12 1.98
CA ARG A 270 11.86 -25.89 1.75
C ARG A 270 11.55 -24.67 0.87
N CYS A 271 12.55 -23.82 0.60
CA CYS A 271 12.43 -22.64 -0.24
C CYS A 271 13.75 -22.33 -0.95
N ASP A 272 13.68 -21.46 -1.93
CA ASP A 272 14.81 -20.96 -2.73
C ASP A 272 15.45 -19.66 -2.20
N CYS A 273 15.01 -19.14 -1.01
CA CYS A 273 15.36 -17.81 -0.52
C CYS A 273 16.87 -17.63 -0.34
N GLY A 274 17.53 -18.47 0.45
CA GLY A 274 18.97 -18.34 0.69
C GLY A 274 19.80 -18.47 -0.59
N ALA A 275 19.44 -19.39 -1.48
CA ALA A 275 20.11 -19.52 -2.77
C ALA A 275 19.92 -18.28 -3.66
N GLN A 276 18.73 -17.66 -3.66
CA GLN A 276 18.49 -16.38 -4.34
C GLN A 276 19.28 -15.24 -3.75
N LEU A 277 19.41 -15.17 -2.41
CA LEU A 277 20.21 -14.17 -1.72
C LEU A 277 21.68 -14.24 -2.18
N HIS A 278 22.28 -15.41 -2.11
CA HIS A 278 23.65 -15.64 -2.51
C HIS A 278 23.89 -15.37 -4.00
N LYS A 279 22.97 -15.82 -4.86
CA LYS A 279 23.02 -15.55 -6.31
C LYS A 279 22.94 -14.08 -6.63
N ALA A 280 22.08 -13.32 -5.92
CA ALA A 280 21.99 -11.87 -6.11
C ALA A 280 23.31 -11.16 -5.74
N MET A 281 23.93 -11.54 -4.62
CA MET A 281 25.24 -11.01 -4.23
C MET A 281 26.31 -11.31 -5.27
N GLN A 282 26.38 -12.55 -5.78
CA GLN A 282 27.31 -12.94 -6.84
C GLN A 282 27.09 -12.16 -8.15
N MET A 283 25.83 -11.91 -8.52
CA MET A 283 25.49 -11.15 -9.73
C MET A 283 25.95 -9.70 -9.59
N ILE A 284 25.72 -9.05 -8.44
CA ILE A 284 26.16 -7.68 -8.15
C ILE A 284 27.70 -7.62 -8.13
N GLU A 285 28.36 -8.60 -7.50
CA GLU A 285 29.84 -8.68 -7.49
C GLU A 285 30.40 -8.76 -8.90
N LYS A 286 29.84 -9.64 -9.74
CA LYS A 286 30.26 -9.84 -11.14
C LYS A 286 30.04 -8.58 -12.00
N GLU A 287 28.93 -7.85 -11.77
CA GLU A 287 28.62 -6.61 -12.50
C GLU A 287 29.52 -5.46 -12.03
N GLY A 288 30.04 -5.54 -10.79
CA GLY A 288 30.88 -4.50 -10.18
C GLY A 288 30.09 -3.34 -9.59
N LYS A 289 28.76 -3.28 -9.80
CA LYS A 289 27.87 -2.30 -9.22
C LYS A 289 26.44 -2.84 -9.05
N GLY A 290 25.78 -2.37 -7.99
CA GLY A 290 24.39 -2.75 -7.69
C GLY A 290 24.05 -2.63 -6.21
N VAL A 291 22.80 -2.89 -5.91
CA VAL A 291 22.22 -2.79 -4.57
C VAL A 291 21.41 -4.04 -4.25
N LEU A 292 21.67 -4.63 -3.08
CA LEU A 292 20.78 -5.60 -2.47
C LEU A 292 20.19 -4.97 -1.21
N ILE A 293 18.86 -4.79 -1.22
CA ILE A 293 18.10 -4.40 -0.02
C ILE A 293 17.64 -5.68 0.68
N TYR A 294 18.01 -5.82 1.95
CA TYR A 294 17.56 -6.92 2.82
C TYR A 294 16.51 -6.40 3.80
N MET A 295 15.26 -6.74 3.56
CA MET A 295 14.10 -6.28 4.33
C MET A 295 13.76 -7.26 5.44
N GLN A 296 13.69 -6.79 6.68
CA GLN A 296 13.23 -7.59 7.82
C GLN A 296 11.70 -7.78 7.78
N GLN A 297 11.25 -8.62 6.84
CA GLN A 297 9.84 -8.91 6.58
C GLN A 297 9.62 -10.42 6.43
N GLU A 298 9.95 -11.16 7.51
CA GLU A 298 9.88 -12.62 7.59
C GLU A 298 8.49 -13.13 7.22
N GLY A 299 8.44 -14.25 6.48
CA GLY A 299 7.19 -14.89 6.12
C GLY A 299 6.27 -14.02 5.25
N ARG A 300 6.80 -13.09 4.44
CA ARG A 300 6.06 -12.07 3.68
C ARG A 300 5.32 -11.07 4.59
N GLY A 301 5.91 -10.74 5.73
CA GLY A 301 5.36 -9.77 6.69
C GLY A 301 4.62 -10.38 7.87
N ILE A 302 4.28 -11.67 7.85
CA ILE A 302 3.54 -12.33 8.94
C ILE A 302 4.41 -12.75 10.14
N GLY A 303 5.73 -12.62 10.01
CA GLY A 303 6.69 -12.99 11.06
C GLY A 303 7.02 -14.48 11.12
N LEU A 304 8.08 -14.80 11.90
CA LEU A 304 8.61 -16.17 11.98
C LEU A 304 7.62 -17.15 12.61
N MET A 305 6.95 -16.75 13.68
CA MET A 305 6.02 -17.65 14.41
C MET A 305 4.88 -18.12 13.48
N ASN A 306 4.23 -17.18 12.80
CA ASN A 306 3.13 -17.49 11.88
C ASN A 306 3.61 -18.25 10.64
N LYS A 307 4.83 -17.96 10.15
CA LYS A 307 5.45 -18.75 9.08
C LYS A 307 5.66 -20.22 9.48
N ILE A 308 6.08 -20.49 10.73
CA ILE A 308 6.22 -21.87 11.21
C ILE A 308 4.84 -22.54 11.38
N ALA A 309 3.82 -21.79 11.84
CA ALA A 309 2.45 -22.30 11.84
C ALA A 309 1.95 -22.63 10.42
N ALA A 310 2.24 -21.77 9.42
CA ALA A 310 1.95 -22.06 8.02
C ALA A 310 2.67 -23.32 7.51
N TYR A 311 3.92 -23.55 7.92
CA TYR A 311 4.64 -24.78 7.58
C TYR A 311 3.94 -26.02 8.15
N LYS A 312 3.37 -25.94 9.35
CA LYS A 312 2.61 -27.05 9.94
C LYS A 312 1.36 -27.36 9.12
N LEU A 313 0.62 -26.33 8.72
CA LEU A 313 -0.56 -26.48 7.85
C LEU A 313 -0.19 -27.05 6.47
N GLN A 314 0.97 -26.68 5.93
CA GLN A 314 1.48 -27.26 4.67
C GLN A 314 1.83 -28.74 4.81
N GLU A 315 2.33 -29.19 5.96
CA GLU A 315 2.53 -30.62 6.26
C GLU A 315 1.22 -31.40 6.34
N GLU A 316 0.12 -30.71 6.62
CA GLU A 316 -1.24 -31.25 6.67
C GLU A 316 -1.95 -31.17 5.30
N GLY A 317 -1.28 -30.62 4.26
CA GLY A 317 -1.72 -30.66 2.86
C GLY A 317 -2.19 -29.36 2.26
N LEU A 318 -2.20 -28.24 3.00
CA LEU A 318 -2.52 -26.93 2.45
C LEU A 318 -1.34 -26.39 1.62
N ASP A 319 -1.63 -25.55 0.62
CA ASP A 319 -0.57 -24.80 -0.04
C ASP A 319 -0.18 -23.52 0.74
N THR A 320 0.83 -22.79 0.24
CA THR A 320 1.35 -21.59 0.93
C THR A 320 0.30 -20.47 1.03
N VAL A 321 -0.56 -20.31 0.03
CA VAL A 321 -1.61 -19.27 0.01
C VAL A 321 -2.73 -19.66 0.97
N GLU A 322 -3.20 -20.89 0.89
CA GLU A 322 -4.23 -21.45 1.76
C GLU A 322 -3.82 -21.43 3.24
N ALA A 323 -2.56 -21.78 3.54
CA ALA A 323 -2.04 -21.73 4.90
C ALA A 323 -2.03 -20.31 5.49
N ASN A 324 -1.65 -19.29 4.68
CA ASN A 324 -1.68 -17.90 5.14
C ASN A 324 -3.12 -17.41 5.39
N ILE A 325 -4.05 -17.70 4.48
CA ILE A 325 -5.47 -17.36 4.61
C ILE A 325 -6.05 -18.04 5.85
N HIS A 326 -5.75 -19.32 6.07
CA HIS A 326 -6.22 -20.06 7.26
C HIS A 326 -5.74 -19.42 8.58
N LEU A 327 -4.58 -18.78 8.57
CA LEU A 327 -4.04 -18.05 9.72
C LEU A 327 -4.54 -16.60 9.82
N GLY A 328 -5.46 -16.17 8.93
CA GLY A 328 -6.05 -14.82 8.93
C GLY A 328 -5.16 -13.75 8.27
N PHE A 329 -4.17 -14.12 7.45
CA PHE A 329 -3.28 -13.19 6.76
C PHE A 329 -3.58 -13.12 5.26
N LYS A 330 -3.27 -11.97 4.64
CA LYS A 330 -3.25 -11.86 3.19
C LYS A 330 -2.11 -12.71 2.60
N PRO A 331 -2.17 -13.05 1.30
CA PRO A 331 -1.08 -13.74 0.62
C PRO A 331 0.26 -13.00 0.68
N ASP A 332 0.23 -11.66 0.79
CA ASP A 332 1.40 -10.80 0.88
C ASP A 332 1.11 -9.56 1.76
N GLU A 333 1.79 -9.46 2.91
CA GLU A 333 1.69 -8.35 3.89
C GLU A 333 2.94 -7.45 3.88
N ARG A 334 3.80 -7.55 2.84
CA ARG A 334 5.04 -6.78 2.79
C ARG A 334 4.81 -5.31 2.53
N ASP A 335 5.63 -4.49 3.19
CA ASP A 335 5.76 -3.05 2.96
C ASP A 335 6.84 -2.80 1.88
N TYR A 336 6.42 -2.25 0.75
CA TYR A 336 7.34 -1.90 -0.35
C TYR A 336 7.83 -0.45 -0.27
N GLY A 337 7.11 0.43 0.45
CA GLY A 337 7.44 1.85 0.56
C GLY A 337 8.75 2.12 1.26
N CYS A 338 9.04 1.39 2.34
CA CYS A 338 10.32 1.51 3.04
C CYS A 338 11.50 1.12 2.12
N GLY A 339 11.39 0.00 1.39
CA GLY A 339 12.39 -0.44 0.42
C GLY A 339 12.61 0.57 -0.71
N ALA A 340 11.54 1.19 -1.19
CA ALA A 340 11.61 2.25 -2.22
C ALA A 340 12.35 3.48 -1.70
N GLN A 341 12.08 3.94 -0.48
CA GLN A 341 12.82 5.06 0.14
C GLN A 341 14.31 4.73 0.34
N MET A 342 14.63 3.50 0.74
CA MET A 342 16.02 3.07 0.87
C MET A 342 16.75 3.18 -0.48
N LEU A 343 16.14 2.70 -1.58
CA LEU A 343 16.69 2.80 -2.93
C LEU A 343 16.87 4.26 -3.37
N ARG A 344 15.88 5.10 -3.15
CA ARG A 344 15.96 6.55 -3.44
C ARG A 344 17.09 7.22 -2.64
N HIS A 345 17.21 6.91 -1.34
CA HIS A 345 18.29 7.43 -0.51
C HIS A 345 19.69 7.04 -1.04
N LEU A 346 19.81 5.84 -1.63
CA LEU A 346 21.04 5.35 -2.27
C LEU A 346 21.26 5.93 -3.67
N GLY A 347 20.41 6.85 -4.14
CA GLY A 347 20.51 7.47 -5.47
C GLY A 347 20.06 6.58 -6.62
N VAL A 348 19.31 5.51 -6.35
CA VAL A 348 18.72 4.67 -7.39
C VAL A 348 17.45 5.32 -7.90
N HIS A 349 17.37 5.62 -9.18
CA HIS A 349 16.19 6.15 -9.87
C HIS A 349 15.70 5.18 -10.95
N LYS A 350 16.63 4.60 -11.70
CA LYS A 350 16.36 3.57 -12.71
C LYS A 350 16.96 2.25 -12.26
N MET A 351 16.22 1.16 -12.37
CA MET A 351 16.71 -0.12 -11.91
C MET A 351 16.48 -1.26 -12.89
N ARG A 352 17.42 -2.19 -12.90
CA ARG A 352 17.32 -3.54 -13.45
C ARG A 352 16.98 -4.45 -12.28
N LEU A 353 15.70 -4.80 -12.11
CA LEU A 353 15.21 -5.49 -10.91
C LEU A 353 15.37 -7.00 -11.03
N MET A 354 16.17 -7.60 -10.13
CA MET A 354 16.29 -9.05 -10.02
C MET A 354 15.01 -9.63 -9.38
N THR A 355 14.12 -10.16 -10.21
CA THR A 355 12.85 -10.75 -9.77
C THR A 355 12.34 -11.78 -10.77
N ASN A 356 11.65 -12.81 -10.26
CA ASN A 356 10.86 -13.77 -11.06
C ASN A 356 9.36 -13.45 -10.97
N ASN A 357 8.96 -12.40 -10.23
CA ASN A 357 7.57 -12.00 -10.06
C ASN A 357 7.28 -10.71 -10.84
N PRO A 358 6.52 -10.75 -11.94
CA PRO A 358 6.20 -9.57 -12.73
C PRO A 358 5.28 -8.58 -11.98
N THR A 359 4.47 -9.05 -11.03
CA THR A 359 3.55 -8.18 -10.26
C THR A 359 4.26 -7.33 -9.19
N LYS A 360 5.52 -7.60 -8.86
CA LYS A 360 6.33 -6.75 -7.97
C LYS A 360 6.61 -5.34 -8.52
N ARG A 361 6.21 -5.05 -9.75
CA ARG A 361 6.31 -3.72 -10.36
C ARG A 361 5.32 -2.72 -9.77
N VAL A 362 4.11 -3.20 -9.44
CA VAL A 362 3.03 -2.35 -8.94
C VAL A 362 3.44 -1.75 -7.59
N GLY A 363 3.55 -0.44 -7.55
CA GLY A 363 3.87 0.31 -6.34
C GLY A 363 5.30 0.89 -6.26
N LEU A 364 6.31 0.37 -6.97
CA LEU A 364 7.65 0.99 -6.94
C LEU A 364 7.73 2.24 -7.83
N GLU A 365 7.01 2.26 -8.95
CA GLU A 365 6.93 3.40 -9.86
C GLU A 365 6.25 4.61 -9.21
N ALA A 366 5.25 4.37 -8.35
CA ALA A 366 4.62 5.42 -7.55
C ALA A 366 5.62 6.16 -6.63
N TYR A 367 6.71 5.49 -6.23
CA TYR A 367 7.78 6.10 -5.45
C TYR A 367 8.87 6.78 -6.29
N GLY A 368 8.63 6.96 -7.59
CA GLY A 368 9.58 7.59 -8.51
C GLY A 368 10.78 6.71 -8.86
N LEU A 369 10.60 5.38 -8.84
CA LEU A 369 11.58 4.39 -9.25
C LEU A 369 11.14 3.81 -10.60
N GLU A 370 11.99 3.91 -11.62
CA GLU A 370 11.74 3.35 -12.96
C GLU A 370 12.36 1.95 -13.08
N ILE A 371 11.53 0.93 -13.39
CA ILE A 371 12.02 -0.42 -13.66
C ILE A 371 12.24 -0.57 -15.17
N VAL A 372 13.48 -0.46 -15.61
CA VAL A 372 13.84 -0.56 -17.05
C VAL A 372 13.97 -2.02 -17.52
N GLU A 373 14.28 -2.96 -16.63
CA GLU A 373 14.47 -4.37 -16.96
C GLU A 373 14.13 -5.27 -15.77
N ASN A 374 13.53 -6.43 -16.05
CA ASN A 374 13.45 -7.54 -15.09
C ASN A 374 14.58 -8.53 -15.37
N VAL A 375 15.46 -8.73 -14.38
CA VAL A 375 16.56 -9.68 -14.45
C VAL A 375 16.14 -10.97 -13.75
N PRO A 376 16.09 -12.12 -14.44
CA PRO A 376 15.72 -13.39 -13.83
C PRO A 376 16.70 -13.82 -12.73
N ILE A 377 16.16 -14.36 -11.63
CA ILE A 377 16.94 -14.92 -10.53
C ILE A 377 16.41 -16.31 -10.14
N GLU A 378 16.32 -17.18 -11.12
CA GLU A 378 15.80 -18.52 -10.93
C GLU A 378 16.84 -19.44 -10.28
N ILE A 379 16.36 -20.29 -9.37
CA ILE A 379 17.13 -21.39 -8.75
C ILE A 379 16.49 -22.69 -9.19
N ALA A 380 17.31 -23.64 -9.60
CA ALA A 380 16.82 -24.96 -9.96
C ALA A 380 16.06 -25.61 -8.79
N PRO A 381 14.86 -26.17 -9.02
CA PRO A 381 14.06 -26.78 -7.98
C PRO A 381 14.75 -28.01 -7.38
N ASN A 382 14.51 -28.28 -6.12
CA ASN A 382 14.90 -29.51 -5.44
C ASN A 382 13.64 -30.27 -4.98
N LYS A 383 13.80 -31.53 -4.56
CA LYS A 383 12.68 -32.39 -4.17
C LYS A 383 11.83 -31.89 -3.00
N TYR A 384 12.34 -30.91 -2.21
CA TYR A 384 11.64 -30.39 -1.04
C TYR A 384 10.93 -29.06 -1.32
N ASP A 385 11.38 -28.25 -2.31
CA ASP A 385 10.79 -26.97 -2.65
C ASP A 385 9.96 -26.99 -3.95
N TYR A 386 9.91 -28.13 -4.65
CA TYR A 386 9.18 -28.26 -5.91
C TYR A 386 7.73 -27.78 -5.81
N ASN A 387 6.97 -28.25 -4.81
CA ASN A 387 5.58 -27.83 -4.61
C ASN A 387 5.47 -26.33 -4.26
N TYR A 388 6.39 -25.80 -3.48
CA TYR A 388 6.45 -24.38 -3.16
C TYR A 388 6.70 -23.52 -4.42
N LEU A 389 7.64 -23.90 -5.28
CA LEU A 389 7.92 -23.21 -6.53
C LEU A 389 6.77 -23.35 -7.53
N LYS A 390 6.11 -24.51 -7.57
CA LYS A 390 4.92 -24.75 -8.37
C LYS A 390 3.77 -23.83 -7.95
N THR A 391 3.50 -23.69 -6.65
CA THR A 391 2.50 -22.72 -6.14
C THR A 391 2.86 -21.30 -6.52
N LYS A 392 4.13 -20.89 -6.44
CA LYS A 392 4.58 -19.57 -6.92
C LYS A 392 4.27 -19.35 -8.40
N LYS A 393 4.50 -20.35 -9.26
CA LYS A 393 4.23 -20.27 -10.70
C LYS A 393 2.73 -20.19 -10.98
N GLU A 394 1.95 -21.14 -10.45
CA GLU A 394 0.55 -21.34 -10.83
C GLU A 394 -0.41 -20.36 -10.14
N ARG A 395 -0.17 -20.02 -8.87
CA ARG A 395 -1.10 -19.21 -8.06
C ARG A 395 -0.62 -17.76 -7.80
N MET A 396 0.66 -17.50 -8.03
CA MET A 396 1.25 -16.19 -7.71
C MET A 396 1.90 -15.51 -8.92
N GLY A 397 1.68 -16.02 -10.12
CA GLY A 397 2.12 -15.41 -11.38
C GLY A 397 3.64 -15.30 -11.56
N HIS A 398 4.44 -16.12 -10.88
CA HIS A 398 5.88 -16.11 -11.06
C HIS A 398 6.30 -16.72 -12.40
N ASN A 399 7.19 -16.06 -13.12
CA ASN A 399 7.85 -16.60 -14.30
C ASN A 399 8.96 -17.56 -13.87
N LEU A 400 8.66 -18.85 -13.80
CA LEU A 400 9.59 -19.89 -13.41
C LEU A 400 9.59 -21.01 -14.46
N HIS A 401 10.78 -21.45 -14.88
CA HIS A 401 10.96 -22.65 -15.72
C HIS A 401 11.08 -23.86 -14.80
N ILE A 402 9.95 -24.51 -14.54
CA ILE A 402 9.85 -25.75 -13.76
C ILE A 402 9.25 -26.78 -14.69
N ASP A 403 10.02 -27.86 -14.96
CA ASP A 403 9.59 -29.04 -15.72
C ASP A 403 8.77 -29.99 -14.87
#